data_9b848d40eba51c64e7ede7e208855587
#
_entry.id   9b848d40eba51c64e7ede7e208855587
#
_cell.length_a   1.000
_cell.length_b   1.000
_cell.length_c   1.000
_cell.angle_alpha   90.00
_cell.angle_beta   90.00
_cell.angle_gamma   90.00
#
_symmetry.space_group_name_H-M   'P 1'
#
loop_
_entity.id
_entity.type
_entity.pdbx_description
1 polymer ?
#
loop_
_entity_poly.entity_id
_entity_poly.type
_entity_poly.pdbx_seq_one_letter_code
_entity_poly.pdbx_strand_id
1 'polypeptide(L)'
;VSGSEPSVAVIGAGISGSVAAYRARAALGPAATIDVFEAASHPGGLLSARTVGGRTVDAGAESFIVRRPEAVALIAELGLDTHVVRPTGRRPALLATGVLRELPRPTLMGIPATVDAVDDVIAPADRALMADESRRPLSWSPGDDVAIGELVARRFGRSVVDRSVDPMLSGVYSCHSDDIGVRAALPQLAARLDAGAPSLGAAISSLLPPPSSAPVFGAIDEGYRLLIDTLLETAGTRLHRECAVSAVRPSGARWEVHSATDTTVADAVLVCVPASAAALILADGVPEVAAALRRVEIAGSGLVLLALRDDLQLPDHSGVLVATGEATRAKAITLSSQKWSHLSGGPVLVRASFGRLGDPIDTIDDETLITSAVADLDLISGLSGGPSIGAEDVIDAVVQRWPVGLPRYAPGHLDIVAAVAAGRPRGLALCGSAYDGVGVPACVKRADGAVAQIVGDLAATG
;
A
#
# COMPACT_ATOMS: atom_id res chain seq x y z
N VAL A 1 46.55 3.41 0.70
CA VAL A 1 45.69 2.51 1.47
C VAL A 1 44.68 1.95 0.48
N SER A 2 44.79 0.66 0.12
CA SER A 2 43.81 -0.03 -0.71
C SER A 2 42.52 -0.14 0.15
N GLY A 3 41.61 0.80 -0.04
CA GLY A 3 40.28 0.69 0.54
C GLY A 3 39.61 -0.55 -0.07
N SER A 4 39.14 -1.47 0.76
CA SER A 4 38.28 -2.59 0.34
C SER A 4 37.02 -2.02 -0.36
N GLU A 5 36.61 -2.66 -1.45
CA GLU A 5 35.36 -2.31 -2.13
C GLU A 5 34.20 -2.39 -1.16
N PRO A 6 33.32 -1.38 -1.12
CA PRO A 6 32.23 -1.36 -0.15
C PRO A 6 31.25 -2.51 -0.38
N SER A 7 30.76 -3.08 0.71
CA SER A 7 29.78 -4.17 0.71
C SER A 7 28.50 -3.76 1.42
N VAL A 8 27.34 -4.02 0.78
CA VAL A 8 26.02 -3.70 1.30
C VAL A 8 25.14 -4.95 1.29
N ALA A 9 24.54 -5.25 2.42
CA ALA A 9 23.52 -6.27 2.55
C ALA A 9 22.12 -5.63 2.54
N VAL A 10 21.24 -6.09 1.65
CA VAL A 10 19.84 -5.68 1.53
C VAL A 10 18.97 -6.84 1.98
N ILE A 11 18.14 -6.64 2.99
CA ILE A 11 17.28 -7.68 3.55
C ILE A 11 15.85 -7.46 3.11
N GLY A 12 15.33 -8.37 2.28
CA GLY A 12 14.04 -8.30 1.60
C GLY A 12 14.15 -7.74 0.18
N ALA A 13 13.69 -8.51 -0.81
CA ALA A 13 13.68 -8.16 -2.23
C ALA A 13 12.29 -7.68 -2.71
N GLY A 14 11.49 -7.05 -1.85
CA GLY A 14 10.31 -6.29 -2.24
C GLY A 14 10.69 -4.98 -2.94
N ILE A 15 9.72 -4.16 -3.36
CA ILE A 15 9.99 -2.90 -4.07
C ILE A 15 11.02 -2.02 -3.36
N SER A 16 10.94 -1.88 -2.04
CA SER A 16 11.88 -1.04 -1.28
C SER A 16 13.31 -1.58 -1.34
N GLY A 17 13.50 -2.90 -1.21
CA GLY A 17 14.82 -3.51 -1.27
C GLY A 17 15.39 -3.54 -2.67
N SER A 18 14.58 -3.80 -3.69
CA SER A 18 15.02 -3.77 -5.09
C SER A 18 15.46 -2.37 -5.51
N VAL A 19 14.70 -1.32 -5.12
CA VAL A 19 15.10 0.08 -5.34
C VAL A 19 16.36 0.43 -4.55
N ALA A 20 16.43 0.01 -3.27
CA ALA A 20 17.61 0.26 -2.44
C ALA A 20 18.87 -0.39 -3.02
N ALA A 21 18.79 -1.61 -3.53
CA ALA A 21 19.90 -2.29 -4.20
C ALA A 21 20.34 -1.55 -5.48
N TYR A 22 19.39 -1.13 -6.31
CA TYR A 22 19.65 -0.34 -7.52
C TYR A 22 20.30 1.01 -7.18
N ARG A 23 19.79 1.75 -6.21
CA ARG A 23 20.37 3.03 -5.76
C ARG A 23 21.74 2.88 -5.11
N ALA A 24 21.94 1.81 -4.33
CA ALA A 24 23.25 1.51 -3.74
C ALA A 24 24.29 1.24 -4.84
N ARG A 25 23.94 0.47 -5.89
CA ARG A 25 24.82 0.27 -7.05
C ARG A 25 25.16 1.59 -7.74
N ALA A 26 24.17 2.42 -7.98
CA ALA A 26 24.37 3.72 -8.63
C ALA A 26 25.28 4.65 -7.81
N ALA A 27 25.15 4.65 -6.48
CA ALA A 27 25.90 5.52 -5.59
C ALA A 27 27.32 5.02 -5.28
N LEU A 28 27.52 3.71 -5.14
CA LEU A 28 28.78 3.12 -4.71
C LEU A 28 29.65 2.62 -5.88
N GLY A 29 29.09 2.59 -7.08
CA GLY A 29 29.79 2.19 -8.30
C GLY A 29 29.84 0.67 -8.53
N PRO A 30 30.43 0.23 -9.66
CA PRO A 30 30.37 -1.16 -10.12
C PRO A 30 31.21 -2.13 -9.26
N ALA A 31 32.20 -1.63 -8.53
CA ALA A 31 33.07 -2.44 -7.67
C ALA A 31 32.37 -2.86 -6.34
N ALA A 32 31.34 -2.14 -5.90
CA ALA A 32 30.63 -2.47 -4.68
C ALA A 32 29.99 -3.86 -4.74
N THR A 33 30.04 -4.62 -3.66
CA THR A 33 29.28 -5.87 -3.51
C THR A 33 27.92 -5.57 -2.93
N ILE A 34 26.85 -6.04 -3.59
CA ILE A 34 25.47 -5.88 -3.12
C ILE A 34 24.82 -7.26 -3.02
N ASP A 35 24.66 -7.73 -1.80
CA ASP A 35 23.98 -8.98 -1.50
C ASP A 35 22.52 -8.69 -1.12
N VAL A 36 21.55 -9.32 -1.79
CA VAL A 36 20.13 -9.19 -1.53
C VAL A 36 19.59 -10.51 -1.00
N PHE A 37 19.01 -10.50 0.20
CA PHE A 37 18.47 -11.68 0.86
C PHE A 37 16.95 -11.67 0.80
N GLU A 38 16.35 -12.71 0.21
CA GLU A 38 14.92 -12.89 0.09
C GLU A 38 14.49 -14.23 0.69
N ALA A 39 13.53 -14.18 1.62
CA ALA A 39 13.04 -15.38 2.29
C ALA A 39 12.18 -16.26 1.39
N ALA A 40 11.49 -15.67 0.42
CA ALA A 40 10.66 -16.37 -0.55
C ALA A 40 11.49 -16.92 -1.73
N SER A 41 10.87 -17.81 -2.51
CA SER A 41 11.47 -18.32 -3.76
C SER A 41 11.55 -17.27 -4.88
N HIS A 42 10.78 -16.17 -4.75
CA HIS A 42 10.72 -15.10 -5.76
C HIS A 42 10.79 -13.73 -5.09
N PRO A 43 11.49 -12.75 -5.68
CA PRO A 43 11.45 -11.37 -5.24
C PRO A 43 10.09 -10.72 -5.54
N GLY A 44 9.84 -9.54 -4.97
CA GLY A 44 8.66 -8.71 -5.22
C GLY A 44 7.86 -8.39 -3.95
N GLY A 45 7.88 -9.24 -2.92
CA GLY A 45 7.11 -9.00 -1.69
C GLY A 45 5.61 -8.83 -2.00
N LEU A 46 5.04 -7.69 -1.60
CA LEU A 46 3.62 -7.37 -1.88
C LEU A 46 3.33 -7.05 -3.37
N LEU A 47 4.34 -6.95 -4.24
CA LEU A 47 4.21 -6.82 -5.69
C LEU A 47 4.41 -8.19 -6.35
N SER A 48 3.56 -9.13 -5.98
CA SER A 48 3.62 -10.52 -6.44
C SER A 48 2.65 -10.74 -7.60
N ALA A 49 3.05 -11.55 -8.56
CA ALA A 49 2.20 -11.98 -9.67
C ALA A 49 1.67 -13.41 -9.45
N ARG A 50 0.50 -13.70 -10.02
CA ARG A 50 -0.12 -15.04 -10.08
C ARG A 50 -0.68 -15.29 -11.46
N THR A 51 -0.76 -16.55 -11.84
CA THR A 51 -1.45 -16.98 -13.07
C THR A 51 -2.86 -17.42 -12.71
N VAL A 52 -3.87 -16.85 -13.38
CA VAL A 52 -5.27 -17.21 -13.25
C VAL A 52 -5.91 -17.21 -14.65
N GLY A 53 -6.62 -18.26 -15.01
CA GLY A 53 -7.20 -18.43 -16.36
C GLY A 53 -6.17 -18.34 -17.49
N GLY A 54 -4.95 -18.80 -17.26
CA GLY A 54 -3.84 -18.69 -18.22
C GLY A 54 -3.24 -17.30 -18.39
N ARG A 55 -3.66 -16.29 -17.59
CA ARG A 55 -3.15 -14.93 -17.61
C ARG A 55 -2.33 -14.62 -16.35
N THR A 56 -1.14 -14.08 -16.52
CA THR A 56 -0.35 -13.57 -15.39
C THR A 56 -0.81 -12.17 -15.02
N VAL A 57 -1.17 -11.97 -13.76
CA VAL A 57 -1.66 -10.69 -13.22
C VAL A 57 -1.04 -10.39 -11.87
N ASP A 58 -0.99 -9.12 -11.52
CA ASP A 58 -0.54 -8.71 -10.19
C ASP A 58 -1.54 -9.17 -9.11
N ALA A 59 -1.06 -9.92 -8.14
CA ALA A 59 -1.85 -10.46 -7.04
C ALA A 59 -1.73 -9.61 -5.74
N GLY A 60 -0.95 -8.55 -5.78
CA GLY A 60 -0.80 -7.56 -4.72
C GLY A 60 -1.31 -6.20 -5.15
N ALA A 61 -0.48 -5.14 -5.06
CA ALA A 61 -0.80 -3.88 -5.70
C ALA A 61 -0.83 -4.07 -7.23
N GLU A 62 -1.82 -3.48 -7.88
CA GLU A 62 -1.95 -3.56 -9.35
C GLU A 62 -1.65 -2.22 -10.03
N SER A 63 -1.53 -1.14 -9.27
CA SER A 63 -1.35 0.21 -9.81
C SER A 63 -0.63 1.13 -8.85
N PHE A 64 -0.04 2.20 -9.36
CA PHE A 64 0.59 3.27 -8.60
C PHE A 64 -0.02 4.63 -8.94
N ILE A 65 0.16 5.60 -8.03
CA ILE A 65 -0.33 6.97 -8.22
C ILE A 65 0.65 7.72 -9.13
N VAL A 66 0.22 8.08 -10.35
CA VAL A 66 1.08 8.77 -11.34
C VAL A 66 1.34 10.25 -11.01
N ARG A 67 0.55 10.84 -10.11
CA ARG A 67 0.79 12.22 -9.64
C ARG A 67 1.98 12.34 -8.67
N ARG A 68 2.47 11.22 -8.17
CA ARG A 68 3.66 11.11 -7.34
C ARG A 68 4.85 10.82 -8.26
N PRO A 69 5.83 11.74 -8.36
CA PRO A 69 6.89 11.63 -9.38
C PRO A 69 7.85 10.47 -9.13
N GLU A 70 7.98 9.98 -7.89
CA GLU A 70 9.03 9.05 -7.50
C GLU A 70 8.99 7.73 -8.30
N ALA A 71 7.78 7.13 -8.44
CA ALA A 71 7.65 5.88 -9.21
C ALA A 71 7.76 6.12 -10.72
N VAL A 72 7.16 7.20 -11.22
CA VAL A 72 7.20 7.55 -12.65
C VAL A 72 8.64 7.83 -13.10
N ALA A 73 9.41 8.60 -12.30
CA ALA A 73 10.79 8.89 -12.59
C ALA A 73 11.66 7.63 -12.59
N LEU A 74 11.47 6.73 -11.61
CA LEU A 74 12.19 5.46 -11.55
C LEU A 74 11.91 4.57 -12.77
N ILE A 75 10.63 4.45 -13.16
CA ILE A 75 10.22 3.65 -14.32
C ILE A 75 10.86 4.21 -15.61
N ALA A 76 10.86 5.53 -15.79
CA ALA A 76 11.50 6.17 -16.93
C ALA A 76 13.04 6.01 -16.92
N GLU A 77 13.68 6.11 -15.75
CA GLU A 77 15.12 5.88 -15.57
C GLU A 77 15.53 4.46 -15.98
N LEU A 78 14.65 3.49 -15.78
CA LEU A 78 14.86 2.09 -16.19
C LEU A 78 14.46 1.82 -17.65
N GLY A 79 13.97 2.82 -18.39
CA GLY A 79 13.49 2.66 -19.78
C GLY A 79 12.19 1.89 -19.91
N LEU A 80 11.39 1.81 -18.84
CA LEU A 80 10.13 1.07 -18.78
C LEU A 80 8.88 1.94 -19.00
N ASP A 81 9.05 3.19 -19.42
CA ASP A 81 7.95 4.14 -19.63
C ASP A 81 6.94 3.68 -20.71
N THR A 82 7.40 2.93 -21.71
CA THR A 82 6.54 2.33 -22.74
C THR A 82 5.60 1.23 -22.21
N HIS A 83 5.92 0.64 -21.07
CA HIS A 83 5.12 -0.36 -20.37
C HIS A 83 4.07 0.27 -19.43
N VAL A 84 4.08 1.59 -19.26
CA VAL A 84 3.11 2.26 -18.39
C VAL A 84 1.78 2.40 -19.09
N VAL A 85 0.77 1.72 -18.57
CA VAL A 85 -0.60 1.76 -19.08
C VAL A 85 -1.51 2.58 -18.15
N ARG A 86 -2.59 3.10 -18.71
CA ARG A 86 -3.59 3.91 -18.01
C ARG A 86 -4.92 3.18 -17.93
N PRO A 87 -5.76 3.46 -16.91
CA PRO A 87 -7.10 2.90 -16.84
C PRO A 87 -7.93 3.35 -18.07
N THR A 88 -8.92 2.53 -18.42
CA THR A 88 -9.84 2.76 -19.55
C THR A 88 -10.69 4.02 -19.43
N GLY A 89 -10.75 4.64 -18.27
CA GLY A 89 -11.62 5.78 -17.98
C GLY A 89 -12.97 5.41 -17.38
N ARG A 90 -13.31 4.10 -17.31
CA ARG A 90 -14.47 3.65 -16.52
C ARG A 90 -14.30 4.06 -15.05
N ARG A 91 -15.40 4.51 -14.45
CA ARG A 91 -15.41 5.00 -13.09
C ARG A 91 -15.68 3.87 -12.10
N PRO A 92 -15.07 3.87 -10.91
CA PRO A 92 -15.50 2.98 -9.86
C PRO A 92 -16.86 3.40 -9.32
N ALA A 93 -17.63 2.41 -8.81
CA ALA A 93 -18.86 2.63 -8.07
C ALA A 93 -18.63 2.46 -6.56
N LEU A 94 -19.58 2.91 -5.77
CA LEU A 94 -19.71 2.69 -4.34
C LEU A 94 -20.98 1.88 -4.07
N LEU A 95 -20.85 0.75 -3.40
CA LEU A 95 -21.98 0.05 -2.79
C LEU A 95 -22.23 0.67 -1.41
N ALA A 96 -23.36 1.35 -1.25
CA ALA A 96 -23.77 1.96 -0.01
C ALA A 96 -25.30 1.93 0.14
N THR A 97 -25.78 1.51 1.30
CA THR A 97 -27.22 1.34 1.61
C THR A 97 -27.95 0.40 0.63
N GLY A 98 -27.27 -0.68 0.23
CA GLY A 98 -27.79 -1.67 -0.71
C GLY A 98 -27.95 -1.18 -2.15
N VAL A 99 -27.33 -0.05 -2.53
CA VAL A 99 -27.45 0.55 -3.86
C VAL A 99 -26.05 0.90 -4.40
N LEU A 100 -25.83 0.66 -5.70
CA LEU A 100 -24.64 1.15 -6.39
C LEU A 100 -24.80 2.63 -6.75
N ARG A 101 -23.76 3.43 -6.41
CA ARG A 101 -23.73 4.87 -6.60
C ARG A 101 -22.39 5.31 -7.19
N GLU A 102 -22.31 6.53 -7.66
CA GLU A 102 -21.03 7.16 -7.93
C GLU A 102 -20.27 7.40 -6.62
N LEU A 103 -18.94 7.39 -6.70
CA LEU A 103 -18.12 7.78 -5.53
C LEU A 103 -18.36 9.25 -5.18
N PRO A 104 -18.47 9.59 -3.89
CA PRO A 104 -18.53 10.97 -3.42
C PRO A 104 -17.40 11.84 -3.97
N ARG A 105 -17.73 13.02 -4.48
CA ARG A 105 -16.77 13.99 -5.05
C ARG A 105 -17.27 15.43 -4.92
N PRO A 106 -16.34 16.43 -4.71
CA PRO A 106 -14.92 16.26 -4.47
C PRO A 106 -14.62 15.87 -3.01
N THR A 107 -13.65 14.97 -2.81
CA THR A 107 -13.23 14.51 -1.46
C THR A 107 -11.72 14.37 -1.38
N LEU A 108 -11.16 14.50 -0.16
CA LEU A 108 -9.78 14.11 0.15
C LEU A 108 -9.81 12.74 0.83
N MET A 109 -9.45 11.68 0.13
CA MET A 109 -9.51 10.31 0.65
C MET A 109 -10.87 9.96 1.28
N GLY A 110 -11.95 10.35 0.59
CA GLY A 110 -13.32 10.14 1.06
C GLY A 110 -13.85 11.21 2.03
N ILE A 111 -13.00 12.10 2.57
CA ILE A 111 -13.44 13.19 3.46
C ILE A 111 -13.98 14.34 2.59
N PRO A 112 -15.28 14.66 2.66
CA PRO A 112 -15.88 15.70 1.84
C PRO A 112 -15.55 17.11 2.35
N ALA A 113 -15.50 18.08 1.43
CA ALA A 113 -15.40 19.50 1.81
C ALA A 113 -16.77 20.12 2.13
N THR A 114 -17.82 19.64 1.46
CA THR A 114 -19.19 20.17 1.56
C THR A 114 -20.20 19.03 1.61
N VAL A 115 -21.41 19.33 2.09
CA VAL A 115 -22.53 18.37 2.14
C VAL A 115 -22.83 17.81 0.74
N ASP A 116 -22.84 18.66 -0.28
CA ASP A 116 -23.22 18.27 -1.65
C ASP A 116 -22.36 17.12 -2.21
N ALA A 117 -21.11 17.00 -1.74
CA ALA A 117 -20.21 15.94 -2.19
C ALA A 117 -20.64 14.52 -1.73
N VAL A 118 -21.52 14.43 -0.72
CA VAL A 118 -21.94 13.16 -0.06
C VAL A 118 -23.45 13.06 0.15
N ASP A 119 -24.21 14.01 -0.39
CA ASP A 119 -25.62 14.23 -0.09
C ASP A 119 -26.50 12.99 -0.30
N ASP A 120 -26.22 12.20 -1.31
CA ASP A 120 -26.97 11.00 -1.67
C ASP A 120 -26.58 9.72 -0.90
N VAL A 121 -25.51 9.79 -0.09
CA VAL A 121 -25.00 8.60 0.64
C VAL A 121 -25.13 8.73 2.16
N ILE A 122 -25.27 9.93 2.74
CA ILE A 122 -25.26 10.16 4.18
C ILE A 122 -26.66 10.15 4.82
N ALA A 123 -26.70 9.91 6.12
CA ALA A 123 -27.94 9.97 6.88
C ALA A 123 -28.45 11.42 7.05
N PRO A 124 -29.76 11.66 7.10
CA PRO A 124 -30.33 13.01 7.26
C PRO A 124 -29.81 13.76 8.50
N ALA A 125 -29.59 13.06 9.61
CA ALA A 125 -29.05 13.65 10.83
C ALA A 125 -27.61 14.16 10.63
N ASP A 126 -26.78 13.40 9.94
CA ASP A 126 -25.39 13.75 9.64
C ASP A 126 -25.30 14.87 8.61
N ARG A 127 -26.25 14.95 7.68
CA ARG A 127 -26.41 16.08 6.76
C ARG A 127 -26.58 17.40 7.53
N ALA A 128 -27.48 17.42 8.52
CA ALA A 128 -27.71 18.58 9.36
C ALA A 128 -26.45 18.94 10.18
N LEU A 129 -25.81 17.91 10.76
CA LEU A 129 -24.55 18.07 11.50
C LEU A 129 -23.44 18.68 10.65
N MET A 130 -23.30 18.20 9.42
CA MET A 130 -22.28 18.68 8.48
C MET A 130 -22.59 20.11 7.97
N ALA A 131 -23.87 20.43 7.72
CA ALA A 131 -24.28 21.76 7.30
C ALA A 131 -23.96 22.86 8.35
N ASP A 132 -23.95 22.51 9.65
CA ASP A 132 -23.60 23.41 10.75
C ASP A 132 -22.12 23.36 11.14
N GLU A 133 -21.30 22.58 10.44
CA GLU A 133 -19.90 22.29 10.82
C GLU A 133 -19.05 23.56 10.97
N SER A 134 -19.15 24.50 10.05
CA SER A 134 -18.36 25.73 10.04
C SER A 134 -18.67 26.68 11.21
N ARG A 135 -19.83 26.52 11.87
CA ARG A 135 -20.24 27.31 13.03
C ARG A 135 -19.77 26.72 14.35
N ARG A 136 -19.38 25.44 14.35
CA ARG A 136 -18.91 24.73 15.54
C ARG A 136 -17.42 24.89 15.69
N PRO A 137 -16.89 25.33 16.86
CA PRO A 137 -15.46 25.43 17.10
C PRO A 137 -14.75 24.12 16.75
N LEU A 138 -13.61 24.22 16.06
CA LEU A 138 -12.75 23.06 15.78
C LEU A 138 -11.88 22.79 17.01
N SER A 139 -12.11 21.64 17.66
CA SER A 139 -11.25 21.19 18.75
C SER A 139 -10.01 20.49 18.17
N TRP A 140 -8.97 21.25 17.93
CA TRP A 140 -7.66 20.79 17.46
C TRP A 140 -6.58 21.69 17.99
N SER A 141 -5.55 21.13 18.60
CA SER A 141 -4.34 21.80 19.02
C SER A 141 -3.16 21.41 18.12
N PRO A 142 -2.22 22.33 17.83
CA PRO A 142 -1.01 21.96 17.12
C PRO A 142 -0.29 20.78 17.81
N GLY A 143 -0.02 19.72 17.07
CA GLY A 143 0.57 18.50 17.61
C GLY A 143 -0.45 17.37 17.87
N ASP A 144 -1.77 17.65 17.90
CA ASP A 144 -2.78 16.60 18.06
C ASP A 144 -2.67 15.56 16.93
N ASP A 145 -2.82 14.30 17.29
CA ASP A 145 -2.95 13.18 16.34
C ASP A 145 -4.08 12.26 16.81
N VAL A 146 -5.18 12.30 16.10
CA VAL A 146 -6.37 11.50 16.37
C VAL A 146 -6.69 10.60 15.19
N ALA A 147 -7.54 9.59 15.39
CA ALA A 147 -8.01 8.77 14.29
C ALA A 147 -8.86 9.59 13.29
N ILE A 148 -8.68 9.30 11.99
CA ILE A 148 -9.43 9.97 10.91
C ILE A 148 -10.93 9.79 11.10
N GLY A 149 -11.36 8.53 11.37
CA GLY A 149 -12.76 8.22 11.59
C GLY A 149 -13.37 8.99 12.77
N GLU A 150 -12.65 9.08 13.89
CA GLU A 150 -13.06 9.88 15.05
C GLU A 150 -13.21 11.36 14.72
N LEU A 151 -12.23 11.96 14.04
CA LEU A 151 -12.26 13.35 13.63
C LEU A 151 -13.46 13.63 12.73
N VAL A 152 -13.67 12.80 11.70
CA VAL A 152 -14.74 12.96 10.72
C VAL A 152 -16.10 12.71 11.39
N ALA A 153 -16.26 11.64 12.20
CA ALA A 153 -17.52 11.34 12.88
C ALA A 153 -17.98 12.50 13.80
N ARG A 154 -17.04 13.09 14.56
CA ARG A 154 -17.34 14.25 15.41
C ARG A 154 -17.79 15.49 14.65
N ARG A 155 -17.27 15.67 13.42
CA ARG A 155 -17.52 16.87 12.62
C ARG A 155 -18.65 16.71 11.63
N PHE A 156 -18.73 15.56 10.97
CA PHE A 156 -19.60 15.31 9.82
C PHE A 156 -20.64 14.20 10.07
N GLY A 157 -20.45 13.40 11.13
CA GLY A 157 -21.31 12.28 11.45
C GLY A 157 -20.78 10.92 10.97
N ARG A 158 -21.31 9.86 11.58
CA ARG A 158 -20.81 8.50 11.39
C ARG A 158 -21.08 7.96 9.97
N SER A 159 -22.21 8.30 9.36
CA SER A 159 -22.51 7.83 8.00
C SER A 159 -21.54 8.37 6.95
N VAL A 160 -20.92 9.53 7.17
CA VAL A 160 -19.85 10.05 6.31
C VAL A 160 -18.60 9.15 6.40
N VAL A 161 -18.27 8.72 7.62
CA VAL A 161 -17.16 7.79 7.85
C VAL A 161 -17.45 6.47 7.14
N ASP A 162 -18.55 5.83 7.44
CA ASP A 162 -18.87 4.47 6.99
C ASP A 162 -19.07 4.37 5.47
N ARG A 163 -19.61 5.44 4.84
CA ARG A 163 -20.05 5.41 3.44
C ARG A 163 -19.20 6.23 2.48
N SER A 164 -18.24 7.00 2.97
CA SER A 164 -17.35 7.80 2.13
C SER A 164 -15.88 7.60 2.47
N VAL A 165 -15.51 7.69 3.75
CA VAL A 165 -14.11 7.65 4.20
C VAL A 165 -13.56 6.23 4.25
N ASP A 166 -14.26 5.32 4.93
CA ASP A 166 -13.84 3.92 5.08
C ASP A 166 -13.64 3.20 3.74
N PRO A 167 -14.56 3.30 2.75
CA PRO A 167 -14.35 2.65 1.45
C PRO A 167 -13.06 3.07 0.76
N MET A 168 -12.68 4.35 0.89
CA MET A 168 -11.45 4.87 0.28
C MET A 168 -10.19 4.46 1.05
N LEU A 169 -10.20 4.57 2.38
CA LEU A 169 -9.03 4.27 3.22
C LEU A 169 -8.78 2.77 3.38
N SER A 170 -9.86 1.96 3.48
CA SER A 170 -9.73 0.50 3.57
C SER A 170 -9.06 -0.12 2.35
N GLY A 171 -9.28 0.46 1.17
CA GLY A 171 -8.61 0.03 -0.07
C GLY A 171 -7.10 0.29 -0.06
N VAL A 172 -6.63 1.26 0.72
CA VAL A 172 -5.21 1.67 0.79
C VAL A 172 -4.50 1.03 1.98
N TYR A 173 -5.14 1.00 3.16
CA TYR A 173 -4.50 0.63 4.42
C TYR A 173 -4.95 -0.72 4.99
N SER A 174 -5.98 -1.35 4.43
CA SER A 174 -6.63 -2.54 5.00
C SER A 174 -7.03 -2.36 6.49
N CYS A 175 -7.46 -1.15 6.84
CA CYS A 175 -7.93 -0.76 8.17
C CYS A 175 -9.23 0.05 8.06
N HIS A 176 -9.98 0.15 9.13
CA HIS A 176 -11.01 1.19 9.25
C HIS A 176 -10.36 2.55 9.51
N SER A 177 -11.01 3.62 9.14
CA SER A 177 -10.50 4.98 9.38
C SER A 177 -10.37 5.32 10.88
N ASP A 178 -11.07 4.60 11.76
CA ASP A 178 -10.92 4.67 13.22
C ASP A 178 -9.56 4.11 13.70
N ASP A 179 -8.86 3.37 12.86
CA ASP A 179 -7.54 2.80 13.15
C ASP A 179 -6.38 3.65 12.61
N ILE A 180 -6.67 4.69 11.84
CA ILE A 180 -5.68 5.43 11.04
C ILE A 180 -5.54 6.86 11.55
N GLY A 181 -4.33 7.24 11.98
CA GLY A 181 -4.00 8.58 12.45
C GLY A 181 -3.94 9.62 11.34
N VAL A 182 -4.44 10.83 11.63
CA VAL A 182 -4.47 11.94 10.67
C VAL A 182 -3.05 12.31 10.21
N ARG A 183 -2.08 12.40 11.13
CA ARG A 183 -0.73 12.91 10.82
C ARG A 183 0.04 12.01 9.87
N ALA A 184 -0.02 10.73 10.11
CA ALA A 184 0.74 9.75 9.29
C ALA A 184 0.10 9.52 7.92
N ALA A 185 -1.24 9.44 7.84
CA ALA A 185 -1.93 9.15 6.60
C ALA A 185 -2.25 10.39 5.75
N LEU A 186 -2.55 11.52 6.39
CA LEU A 186 -2.94 12.78 5.76
C LEU A 186 -2.13 13.97 6.30
N PRO A 187 -0.79 13.98 6.12
CA PRO A 187 0.09 14.99 6.72
C PRO A 187 -0.25 16.42 6.29
N GLN A 188 -0.76 16.61 5.07
CA GLN A 188 -1.19 17.91 4.58
C GLN A 188 -2.44 18.41 5.32
N LEU A 189 -3.37 17.51 5.67
CA LEU A 189 -4.53 17.86 6.48
C LEU A 189 -4.10 18.26 7.90
N ALA A 190 -3.26 17.47 8.54
CA ALA A 190 -2.69 17.80 9.86
C ALA A 190 -2.03 19.19 9.86
N ALA A 191 -1.22 19.50 8.84
CA ALA A 191 -0.58 20.81 8.71
C ALA A 191 -1.59 21.96 8.55
N ARG A 192 -2.71 21.76 7.85
CA ARG A 192 -3.78 22.77 7.74
C ARG A 192 -4.50 22.98 9.07
N LEU A 193 -4.75 21.91 9.80
CA LEU A 193 -5.38 21.98 11.12
C LEU A 193 -4.45 22.67 12.13
N ASP A 194 -3.16 22.33 12.13
CA ASP A 194 -2.13 22.99 12.97
C ASP A 194 -2.01 24.48 12.69
N ALA A 195 -2.21 24.88 11.43
CA ALA A 195 -2.20 26.29 11.01
C ALA A 195 -3.49 27.06 11.40
N GLY A 196 -4.41 26.42 12.14
CA GLY A 196 -5.63 27.05 12.63
C GLY A 196 -6.73 27.17 11.60
N ALA A 197 -6.92 26.15 10.76
CA ALA A 197 -8.08 26.09 9.86
C ALA A 197 -9.39 26.29 10.66
N PRO A 198 -10.33 27.13 10.17
CA PRO A 198 -11.53 27.47 10.94
C PRO A 198 -12.50 26.30 11.09
N SER A 199 -12.43 25.31 10.19
CA SER A 199 -13.26 24.12 10.19
C SER A 199 -12.62 22.99 9.41
N LEU A 200 -13.08 21.74 9.59
CA LEU A 200 -12.59 20.59 8.83
C LEU A 200 -12.92 20.75 7.34
N GLY A 201 -14.14 21.19 7.01
CA GLY A 201 -14.53 21.45 5.62
C GLY A 201 -13.65 22.48 4.93
N ALA A 202 -13.26 23.57 5.63
CA ALA A 202 -12.34 24.58 5.10
C ALA A 202 -10.92 24.01 4.88
N ALA A 203 -10.42 23.20 5.82
CA ALA A 203 -9.12 22.54 5.68
C ALA A 203 -9.11 21.62 4.44
N ILE A 204 -10.12 20.76 4.29
CA ILE A 204 -10.28 19.86 3.14
C ILE A 204 -10.37 20.67 1.84
N SER A 205 -11.25 21.68 1.78
CA SER A 205 -11.43 22.50 0.58
C SER A 205 -10.12 23.11 0.08
N SER A 206 -9.25 23.55 1.01
CA SER A 206 -7.95 24.12 0.67
C SER A 206 -6.94 23.12 0.09
N LEU A 207 -7.19 21.83 0.25
CA LEU A 207 -6.32 20.72 -0.19
C LEU A 207 -6.83 20.02 -1.43
N LEU A 208 -8.08 20.26 -1.83
CA LEU A 208 -8.64 19.66 -3.04
C LEU A 208 -7.90 20.18 -4.28
N PRO A 209 -7.41 19.28 -5.15
CA PRO A 209 -6.79 19.71 -6.38
C PRO A 209 -7.85 20.32 -7.33
N PRO A 210 -7.45 21.19 -8.24
CA PRO A 210 -8.35 21.66 -9.29
C PRO A 210 -8.90 20.46 -10.10
N PRO A 211 -10.11 20.55 -10.64
CA PRO A 211 -10.68 19.50 -11.48
C PRO A 211 -9.70 19.10 -12.60
N SER A 212 -9.46 17.82 -12.75
CA SER A 212 -8.55 17.28 -13.76
C SER A 212 -9.10 15.99 -14.34
N SER A 213 -9.00 15.85 -15.66
CA SER A 213 -9.29 14.61 -16.38
C SER A 213 -8.09 13.67 -16.45
N ALA A 214 -6.90 14.10 -15.99
CA ALA A 214 -5.72 13.26 -15.99
C ALA A 214 -5.91 12.04 -15.08
N PRO A 215 -5.53 10.84 -15.54
CA PRO A 215 -5.63 9.63 -14.72
C PRO A 215 -4.82 9.76 -13.43
N VAL A 216 -5.38 9.22 -12.35
CA VAL A 216 -4.72 9.19 -11.03
C VAL A 216 -3.76 8.00 -10.95
N PHE A 217 -4.10 6.91 -11.62
CA PHE A 217 -3.38 5.64 -11.56
C PHE A 217 -2.71 5.30 -12.88
N GLY A 218 -1.59 4.57 -12.78
CA GLY A 218 -0.94 3.85 -13.84
C GLY A 218 -0.61 2.44 -13.38
N ALA A 219 -0.42 1.53 -14.32
CA ALA A 219 0.07 0.17 -14.07
C ALA A 219 1.18 -0.16 -15.06
N ILE A 220 1.84 -1.28 -14.88
CA ILE A 220 2.79 -1.84 -15.84
C ILE A 220 2.08 -2.99 -16.55
N ASP A 221 2.04 -3.00 -17.87
CA ASP A 221 1.26 -3.96 -18.66
C ASP A 221 1.71 -5.42 -18.49
N GLU A 222 3.01 -5.63 -18.23
CA GLU A 222 3.59 -6.93 -17.88
C GLU A 222 3.61 -7.20 -16.35
N GLY A 223 3.01 -6.31 -15.57
CA GLY A 223 2.97 -6.36 -14.12
C GLY A 223 4.25 -5.88 -13.44
N TYR A 224 4.19 -5.73 -12.13
CA TYR A 224 5.31 -5.25 -11.31
C TYR A 224 6.54 -6.17 -11.31
N ARG A 225 6.37 -7.43 -11.72
CA ARG A 225 7.51 -8.34 -11.83
C ARG A 225 8.56 -7.80 -12.78
N LEU A 226 8.16 -7.22 -13.92
CA LEU A 226 9.08 -6.57 -14.85
C LEU A 226 9.93 -5.49 -14.15
N LEU A 227 9.30 -4.63 -13.35
CA LEU A 227 10.02 -3.59 -12.60
C LEU A 227 11.01 -4.17 -11.59
N ILE A 228 10.61 -5.18 -10.82
CA ILE A 228 11.46 -5.81 -9.80
C ILE A 228 12.67 -6.50 -10.43
N ASP A 229 12.43 -7.30 -11.48
CA ASP A 229 13.48 -8.03 -12.18
C ASP A 229 14.49 -7.03 -12.81
N THR A 230 14.00 -6.00 -13.50
CA THR A 230 14.85 -4.95 -14.11
C THR A 230 15.71 -4.22 -13.05
N LEU A 231 15.15 -3.90 -11.89
CA LEU A 231 15.89 -3.25 -10.79
C LEU A 231 17.04 -4.12 -10.29
N LEU A 232 16.78 -5.39 -10.01
CA LEU A 232 17.77 -6.32 -9.47
C LEU A 232 18.86 -6.68 -10.51
N GLU A 233 18.46 -6.87 -11.77
CA GLU A 233 19.40 -7.13 -12.88
C GLU A 233 20.31 -5.94 -13.14
N THR A 234 19.74 -4.73 -13.25
CA THR A 234 20.51 -3.50 -13.48
C THR A 234 21.46 -3.21 -12.32
N ALA A 235 21.04 -3.50 -11.09
CA ALA A 235 21.90 -3.38 -9.91
C ALA A 235 23.05 -4.41 -9.90
N GLY A 236 22.99 -5.49 -10.68
CA GLY A 236 24.00 -6.55 -10.67
C GLY A 236 24.17 -7.15 -9.28
N THR A 237 23.05 -7.49 -8.63
CA THR A 237 23.04 -8.01 -7.25
C THR A 237 23.40 -9.48 -7.19
N ARG A 238 23.91 -9.90 -6.03
CA ARG A 238 23.92 -11.31 -5.61
C ARG A 238 22.61 -11.59 -4.89
N LEU A 239 21.62 -12.16 -5.59
CA LEU A 239 20.31 -12.45 -5.04
C LEU A 239 20.28 -13.84 -4.40
N HIS A 240 20.12 -13.89 -3.06
CA HIS A 240 19.98 -15.09 -2.24
C HIS A 240 18.49 -15.33 -1.99
N ARG A 241 17.87 -16.22 -2.75
CA ARG A 241 16.46 -16.61 -2.59
C ARG A 241 16.33 -17.76 -1.60
N GLU A 242 15.13 -17.93 -1.02
CA GLU A 242 14.86 -18.92 0.02
C GLU A 242 15.85 -18.82 1.19
N CYS A 243 16.34 -17.58 1.42
CA CYS A 243 17.37 -17.25 2.37
C CYS A 243 16.84 -16.23 3.41
N ALA A 244 16.08 -16.75 4.37
CA ALA A 244 15.56 -15.94 5.45
C ALA A 244 16.70 -15.50 6.40
N VAL A 245 16.83 -14.18 6.58
CA VAL A 245 17.74 -13.61 7.59
C VAL A 245 17.10 -13.75 8.97
N SER A 246 17.85 -14.27 9.93
CA SER A 246 17.41 -14.51 11.30
C SER A 246 17.91 -13.44 12.29
N ALA A 247 19.06 -12.82 12.01
CA ALA A 247 19.61 -11.76 12.85
C ALA A 247 20.52 -10.81 12.07
N VAL A 248 20.58 -9.56 12.54
CA VAL A 248 21.52 -8.53 12.09
C VAL A 248 22.19 -7.95 13.31
N ARG A 249 23.53 -8.02 13.38
CA ARG A 249 24.31 -7.61 14.55
C ARG A 249 25.49 -6.73 14.15
N PRO A 250 25.84 -5.70 14.95
CA PRO A 250 27.09 -4.96 14.73
C PRO A 250 28.29 -5.86 15.02
N SER A 251 29.34 -5.73 14.20
CA SER A 251 30.60 -6.46 14.34
C SER A 251 31.76 -5.49 14.10
N GLY A 252 32.20 -4.82 15.14
CA GLY A 252 33.15 -3.71 15.04
C GLY A 252 32.58 -2.53 14.26
N ALA A 253 33.22 -2.16 13.14
CA ALA A 253 32.74 -1.12 12.23
C ALA A 253 31.81 -1.67 11.12
N ARG A 254 31.56 -2.96 11.10
CA ARG A 254 30.79 -3.69 10.10
C ARG A 254 29.55 -4.34 10.70
N TRP A 255 28.82 -5.08 9.90
CA TRP A 255 27.60 -5.77 10.25
C TRP A 255 27.67 -7.25 9.90
N GLU A 256 27.20 -8.10 10.77
CA GLU A 256 26.93 -9.51 10.52
C GLU A 256 25.46 -9.71 10.21
N VAL A 257 25.18 -10.35 9.07
CA VAL A 257 23.85 -10.77 8.62
C VAL A 257 23.81 -12.30 8.69
N HIS A 258 23.02 -12.82 9.60
CA HIS A 258 22.88 -14.26 9.84
C HIS A 258 21.68 -14.81 9.10
N SER A 259 21.88 -15.82 8.27
CA SER A 259 20.83 -16.66 7.68
C SER A 259 20.86 -18.05 8.28
N ALA A 260 19.97 -18.94 7.83
CA ALA A 260 19.96 -20.33 8.29
C ALA A 260 21.22 -21.10 7.89
N THR A 261 21.90 -20.70 6.83
CA THR A 261 23.00 -21.44 6.20
C THR A 261 24.36 -20.76 6.33
N ASP A 262 24.40 -19.43 6.52
CA ASP A 262 25.66 -18.67 6.48
C ASP A 262 25.57 -17.35 7.27
N THR A 263 26.74 -16.76 7.50
CA THR A 263 26.91 -15.41 8.05
C THR A 263 27.67 -14.54 7.06
N THR A 264 27.00 -13.52 6.54
CA THR A 264 27.60 -12.53 5.63
C THR A 264 28.01 -11.29 6.43
N VAL A 265 29.21 -10.76 6.15
CA VAL A 265 29.73 -9.53 6.77
C VAL A 265 29.68 -8.41 5.73
N ALA A 266 28.98 -7.32 6.05
CA ALA A 266 28.82 -6.16 5.20
C ALA A 266 29.23 -4.85 5.90
N ASP A 267 29.63 -3.84 5.12
CA ASP A 267 29.98 -2.51 5.64
C ASP A 267 28.72 -1.71 5.99
N ALA A 268 27.58 -2.01 5.32
CA ALA A 268 26.29 -1.43 5.64
C ALA A 268 25.15 -2.41 5.39
N VAL A 269 24.01 -2.19 6.07
CA VAL A 269 22.80 -3.01 5.94
C VAL A 269 21.58 -2.13 5.69
N LEU A 270 20.78 -2.53 4.69
CA LEU A 270 19.47 -1.97 4.39
C LEU A 270 18.39 -2.99 4.76
N VAL A 271 17.60 -2.70 5.79
CA VAL A 271 16.51 -3.57 6.25
C VAL A 271 15.22 -3.13 5.56
N CYS A 272 14.75 -3.94 4.61
CA CYS A 272 13.65 -3.65 3.70
C CYS A 272 12.47 -4.64 3.83
N VAL A 273 12.31 -5.22 5.01
CA VAL A 273 11.25 -6.17 5.36
C VAL A 273 10.15 -5.49 6.19
N PRO A 274 8.96 -6.11 6.34
CA PRO A 274 7.91 -5.58 7.22
C PRO A 274 8.39 -5.31 8.64
N ALA A 275 7.78 -4.33 9.31
CA ALA A 275 8.21 -3.89 10.65
C ALA A 275 8.31 -5.01 11.68
N SER A 276 7.39 -5.98 11.64
CA SER A 276 7.41 -7.16 12.53
C SER A 276 8.64 -8.04 12.30
N ALA A 277 9.00 -8.31 11.05
CA ALA A 277 10.20 -9.07 10.70
C ALA A 277 11.48 -8.29 11.03
N ALA A 278 11.51 -6.97 10.73
CA ALA A 278 12.62 -6.10 11.11
C ALA A 278 12.84 -6.09 12.62
N ALA A 279 11.77 -6.05 13.43
CA ALA A 279 11.85 -6.11 14.88
C ALA A 279 12.46 -7.43 15.40
N LEU A 280 12.21 -8.54 14.70
CA LEU A 280 12.77 -9.84 15.05
C LEU A 280 14.26 -9.92 14.74
N ILE A 281 14.65 -9.58 13.51
CA ILE A 281 16.05 -9.70 13.05
C ILE A 281 17.00 -8.70 13.74
N LEU A 282 16.47 -7.58 14.23
CA LEU A 282 17.24 -6.54 14.94
C LEU A 282 17.21 -6.70 16.47
N ALA A 283 16.49 -7.67 17.01
CA ALA A 283 16.22 -7.79 18.45
C ALA A 283 17.49 -7.80 19.30
N ASP A 284 18.51 -8.54 18.89
CA ASP A 284 19.76 -8.69 19.64
C ASP A 284 20.78 -7.59 19.30
N GLY A 285 20.81 -7.16 18.02
CA GLY A 285 21.84 -6.23 17.54
C GLY A 285 21.51 -4.76 17.78
N VAL A 286 20.21 -4.40 17.71
CA VAL A 286 19.72 -3.02 17.84
C VAL A 286 18.38 -3.00 18.60
N PRO A 287 18.39 -3.35 19.89
CA PRO A 287 17.18 -3.60 20.69
C PRO A 287 16.24 -2.40 20.79
N GLU A 288 16.75 -1.17 20.77
CA GLU A 288 15.93 0.05 20.83
C GLU A 288 15.09 0.22 19.56
N VAL A 289 15.69 0.02 18.39
CA VAL A 289 14.98 0.04 17.10
C VAL A 289 13.97 -1.10 17.04
N ALA A 290 14.36 -2.30 17.47
CA ALA A 290 13.47 -3.46 17.52
C ALA A 290 12.26 -3.20 18.42
N ALA A 291 12.46 -2.60 19.60
CA ALA A 291 11.39 -2.24 20.52
C ALA A 291 10.40 -1.22 19.91
N ALA A 292 10.91 -0.21 19.20
CA ALA A 292 10.06 0.74 18.49
C ALA A 292 9.24 0.05 17.39
N LEU A 293 9.86 -0.81 16.59
CA LEU A 293 9.20 -1.51 15.48
C LEU A 293 8.11 -2.50 15.94
N ARG A 294 8.25 -3.12 17.12
CA ARG A 294 7.20 -3.99 17.71
C ARG A 294 5.88 -3.28 17.98
N ARG A 295 5.89 -1.95 18.05
CA ARG A 295 4.69 -1.13 18.24
C ARG A 295 3.89 -0.94 16.95
N VAL A 296 4.46 -1.27 15.79
CA VAL A 296 3.77 -1.20 14.50
C VAL A 296 2.90 -2.44 14.34
N GLU A 297 1.60 -2.28 14.43
CA GLU A 297 0.65 -3.33 14.11
C GLU A 297 0.54 -3.52 12.60
N ILE A 298 0.28 -4.74 12.17
CA ILE A 298 0.21 -5.12 10.76
C ILE A 298 -1.20 -5.66 10.46
N ALA A 299 -1.83 -5.11 9.44
CA ALA A 299 -3.09 -5.62 8.91
C ALA A 299 -2.84 -6.76 7.93
N GLY A 300 -3.51 -7.88 8.13
CA GLY A 300 -3.60 -8.96 7.14
C GLY A 300 -4.52 -8.56 5.98
N SER A 301 -4.27 -9.12 4.80
CA SER A 301 -5.11 -8.92 3.61
C SER A 301 -5.18 -10.19 2.78
N GLY A 302 -6.34 -10.44 2.19
CA GLY A 302 -6.56 -11.50 1.22
C GLY A 302 -7.07 -10.95 -0.10
N LEU A 303 -6.70 -11.59 -1.17
CA LEU A 303 -7.16 -11.28 -2.51
C LEU A 303 -7.59 -12.56 -3.20
N VAL A 304 -8.79 -12.56 -3.77
CA VAL A 304 -9.26 -13.60 -4.67
C VAL A 304 -9.20 -13.06 -6.09
N LEU A 305 -8.45 -13.73 -6.93
CA LEU A 305 -8.39 -13.53 -8.37
C LEU A 305 -9.35 -14.51 -9.03
N LEU A 306 -10.32 -14.03 -9.79
CA LEU A 306 -11.23 -14.84 -10.55
C LEU A 306 -10.98 -14.66 -12.05
N ALA A 307 -10.90 -15.77 -12.78
CA ALA A 307 -11.03 -15.81 -14.22
C ALA A 307 -12.40 -16.39 -14.55
N LEU A 308 -13.25 -15.60 -15.16
CA LEU A 308 -14.60 -15.97 -15.54
C LEU A 308 -14.68 -16.22 -17.05
N ARG A 309 -15.72 -16.89 -17.52
CA ARG A 309 -15.95 -17.10 -18.95
C ARG A 309 -15.94 -15.77 -19.72
N ASP A 310 -15.46 -15.81 -20.95
CA ASP A 310 -15.13 -14.64 -21.77
C ASP A 310 -16.34 -13.86 -22.31
N ASP A 311 -17.50 -14.51 -22.37
CA ASP A 311 -18.77 -13.92 -22.81
C ASP A 311 -19.56 -13.24 -21.69
N LEU A 312 -19.08 -13.29 -20.43
CA LEU A 312 -19.77 -12.74 -19.28
C LEU A 312 -19.75 -11.21 -19.32
N GLN A 313 -20.93 -10.61 -19.23
CA GLN A 313 -21.08 -9.15 -19.19
C GLN A 313 -21.04 -8.66 -17.76
N LEU A 314 -19.99 -7.91 -17.40
CA LEU A 314 -19.87 -7.26 -16.10
C LEU A 314 -20.48 -5.84 -16.14
N PRO A 315 -20.85 -5.28 -14.97
CA PRO A 315 -21.29 -3.88 -14.86
C PRO A 315 -20.28 -2.89 -15.44
N ASP A 316 -20.73 -1.77 -16.03
CA ASP A 316 -19.88 -0.77 -16.67
C ASP A 316 -19.13 0.12 -15.66
N HIS A 317 -18.34 -0.52 -14.80
CA HIS A 317 -17.50 0.12 -13.78
C HIS A 317 -16.06 -0.42 -13.84
N SER A 318 -15.09 0.33 -13.34
CA SER A 318 -13.72 -0.18 -13.15
C SER A 318 -13.59 -1.04 -11.89
N GLY A 319 -14.58 -0.99 -11.01
CA GLY A 319 -14.64 -1.72 -9.75
C GLY A 319 -15.69 -1.12 -8.82
N VAL A 320 -15.86 -1.73 -7.67
CA VAL A 320 -16.81 -1.32 -6.63
C VAL A 320 -16.07 -1.26 -5.29
N LEU A 321 -16.15 -0.11 -4.62
CA LEU A 321 -15.80 0.04 -3.22
C LEU A 321 -17.04 -0.24 -2.37
N VAL A 322 -16.84 -0.85 -1.20
CA VAL A 322 -17.93 -1.27 -0.34
C VAL A 322 -17.95 -0.44 0.95
N ALA A 323 -19.08 0.16 1.24
CA ALA A 323 -19.30 0.90 2.47
C ALA A 323 -19.33 -0.05 3.69
N THR A 324 -18.94 0.47 4.85
CA THR A 324 -18.98 -0.28 6.10
C THR A 324 -20.43 -0.63 6.44
N GLY A 325 -20.69 -1.90 6.76
CA GLY A 325 -22.01 -2.42 7.12
C GLY A 325 -22.83 -2.98 5.95
N GLU A 326 -22.31 -3.01 4.73
CA GLU A 326 -22.94 -3.69 3.60
C GLU A 326 -22.88 -5.23 3.74
N ALA A 327 -23.73 -5.92 2.99
CA ALA A 327 -23.88 -7.37 3.10
C ALA A 327 -22.73 -8.19 2.44
N THR A 328 -21.77 -7.54 1.77
CA THR A 328 -20.64 -8.20 1.16
C THR A 328 -19.55 -8.52 2.17
N ARG A 329 -18.75 -9.55 1.88
CA ARG A 329 -17.57 -9.92 2.63
C ARG A 329 -16.32 -9.20 2.10
N ALA A 330 -16.26 -9.00 0.77
CA ALA A 330 -15.21 -8.23 0.14
C ALA A 330 -15.34 -6.74 0.48
N LYS A 331 -14.23 -6.09 0.81
CA LYS A 331 -14.17 -4.63 1.04
C LYS A 331 -14.10 -3.83 -0.26
N ALA A 332 -13.70 -4.48 -1.36
CA ALA A 332 -13.66 -3.91 -2.69
C ALA A 332 -13.59 -5.02 -3.74
N ILE A 333 -14.17 -4.77 -4.91
CA ILE A 333 -14.04 -5.61 -6.10
C ILE A 333 -13.51 -4.75 -7.25
N THR A 334 -12.42 -5.17 -7.89
CA THR A 334 -11.90 -4.56 -9.11
C THR A 334 -12.28 -5.41 -10.31
N LEU A 335 -12.93 -4.78 -11.30
CA LEU A 335 -13.25 -5.41 -12.58
C LEU A 335 -12.07 -5.21 -13.53
N SER A 336 -11.02 -6.04 -13.36
CA SER A 336 -9.69 -5.80 -13.95
C SER A 336 -9.72 -5.74 -15.47
N SER A 337 -10.49 -6.61 -16.14
CA SER A 337 -10.68 -6.57 -17.61
C SER A 337 -11.42 -5.31 -18.09
N GLN A 338 -12.21 -4.66 -17.22
CA GLN A 338 -12.88 -3.40 -17.50
C GLN A 338 -11.97 -2.19 -17.23
N LYS A 339 -11.16 -2.29 -16.16
CA LYS A 339 -10.27 -1.21 -15.73
C LYS A 339 -9.05 -1.04 -16.62
N TRP A 340 -8.51 -2.16 -17.15
CA TRP A 340 -7.26 -2.20 -17.89
C TRP A 340 -7.44 -2.80 -19.27
N SER A 341 -7.14 -2.05 -20.33
CA SER A 341 -7.29 -2.52 -21.72
C SER A 341 -6.38 -3.69 -22.07
N HIS A 342 -5.16 -3.77 -21.50
CA HIS A 342 -4.23 -4.89 -21.72
C HIS A 342 -4.72 -6.21 -21.08
N LEU A 343 -5.66 -6.14 -20.13
CA LEU A 343 -6.32 -7.32 -19.55
C LEU A 343 -7.66 -7.65 -20.19
N SER A 344 -8.07 -6.92 -21.24
CA SER A 344 -9.25 -7.25 -22.04
C SER A 344 -8.94 -8.36 -23.06
N GLY A 345 -9.98 -9.07 -23.49
CA GLY A 345 -9.85 -10.23 -24.40
C GLY A 345 -9.39 -11.50 -23.67
N GLY A 346 -10.11 -12.60 -23.88
CA GLY A 346 -9.99 -13.86 -23.12
C GLY A 346 -10.81 -13.84 -21.84
N PRO A 347 -10.45 -14.61 -20.81
CA PRO A 347 -11.22 -14.71 -19.58
C PRO A 347 -11.45 -13.34 -18.94
N VAL A 348 -12.66 -13.12 -18.42
CA VAL A 348 -12.98 -11.91 -17.68
C VAL A 348 -12.31 -11.96 -16.32
N LEU A 349 -11.42 -11.02 -16.02
CA LEU A 349 -10.62 -11.01 -14.81
C LEU A 349 -11.22 -10.06 -13.77
N VAL A 350 -11.40 -10.58 -12.55
CA VAL A 350 -11.93 -9.86 -11.39
C VAL A 350 -11.02 -10.08 -10.19
N ARG A 351 -10.92 -9.07 -9.34
CA ARG A 351 -10.17 -9.13 -8.07
C ARG A 351 -11.10 -8.73 -6.93
N ALA A 352 -11.30 -9.62 -5.97
CA ALA A 352 -12.04 -9.34 -4.74
C ALA A 352 -11.06 -9.21 -3.56
N SER A 353 -11.10 -8.12 -2.83
CA SER A 353 -10.20 -7.81 -1.73
C SER A 353 -10.88 -8.03 -0.38
N PHE A 354 -10.25 -8.80 0.51
CA PHE A 354 -10.72 -9.19 1.83
C PHE A 354 -9.74 -8.78 2.92
N GLY A 355 -10.23 -8.77 4.14
CA GLY A 355 -9.42 -8.56 5.34
C GLY A 355 -9.16 -7.09 5.64
N ARG A 356 -9.35 -6.77 6.91
CA ARG A 356 -8.95 -5.53 7.59
C ARG A 356 -8.16 -5.88 8.83
N LEU A 357 -7.62 -4.89 9.50
CA LEU A 357 -6.96 -5.09 10.81
C LEU A 357 -7.89 -5.84 11.77
N GLY A 358 -7.38 -6.93 12.34
CA GLY A 358 -8.15 -7.80 13.26
C GLY A 358 -8.95 -8.91 12.58
N ASP A 359 -9.13 -8.88 11.26
CA ASP A 359 -9.82 -9.96 10.55
C ASP A 359 -8.90 -11.20 10.44
N PRO A 360 -9.40 -12.41 10.73
CA PRO A 360 -8.61 -13.64 10.71
C PRO A 360 -8.47 -14.20 9.30
N ILE A 361 -7.97 -13.39 8.34
CA ILE A 361 -7.94 -13.72 6.91
C ILE A 361 -7.12 -14.98 6.58
N ASP A 362 -6.13 -15.28 7.39
CA ASP A 362 -5.25 -16.44 7.27
C ASP A 362 -5.88 -17.76 7.74
N THR A 363 -6.97 -17.69 8.51
CA THR A 363 -7.71 -18.85 9.00
C THR A 363 -8.94 -19.23 8.16
N ILE A 364 -9.34 -18.36 7.22
CA ILE A 364 -10.45 -18.64 6.30
C ILE A 364 -9.90 -19.46 5.13
N ASP A 365 -10.50 -20.59 4.83
CA ASP A 365 -10.09 -21.45 3.71
C ASP A 365 -10.33 -20.80 2.34
N ASP A 366 -9.66 -21.34 1.31
CA ASP A 366 -9.72 -20.80 -0.05
C ASP A 366 -11.12 -20.93 -0.66
N GLU A 367 -11.80 -22.05 -0.43
CA GLU A 367 -13.14 -22.31 -0.96
C GLU A 367 -14.15 -21.28 -0.42
N THR A 368 -14.08 -21.00 0.88
CA THR A 368 -14.92 -19.96 1.52
C THR A 368 -14.66 -18.56 0.95
N LEU A 369 -13.40 -18.20 0.69
CA LEU A 369 -13.06 -16.90 0.11
C LEU A 369 -13.52 -16.81 -1.36
N ILE A 370 -13.32 -17.86 -2.16
CA ILE A 370 -13.75 -17.92 -3.57
C ILE A 370 -15.28 -17.83 -3.65
N THR A 371 -15.99 -18.65 -2.86
CA THR A 371 -17.46 -18.61 -2.82
C THR A 371 -17.99 -17.25 -2.42
N SER A 372 -17.35 -16.60 -1.43
CA SER A 372 -17.71 -15.23 -1.03
C SER A 372 -17.45 -14.22 -2.15
N ALA A 373 -16.34 -14.34 -2.88
CA ALA A 373 -16.02 -13.45 -3.99
C ALA A 373 -17.05 -13.55 -5.13
N VAL A 374 -17.49 -14.78 -5.45
CA VAL A 374 -18.52 -15.04 -6.46
C VAL A 374 -19.87 -14.47 -6.01
N ALA A 375 -20.28 -14.75 -4.77
CA ALA A 375 -21.54 -14.23 -4.23
C ALA A 375 -21.60 -12.70 -4.17
N ASP A 376 -20.49 -12.05 -3.78
CA ASP A 376 -20.38 -10.60 -3.74
C ASP A 376 -20.42 -10.00 -5.16
N LEU A 377 -19.81 -10.67 -6.15
CA LEU A 377 -19.86 -10.25 -7.54
C LEU A 377 -21.26 -10.44 -8.15
N ASP A 378 -21.95 -11.53 -7.83
CA ASP A 378 -23.35 -11.78 -8.24
C ASP A 378 -24.28 -10.68 -7.70
N LEU A 379 -24.15 -10.35 -6.40
CA LEU A 379 -24.89 -9.23 -5.80
C LEU A 379 -24.68 -7.93 -6.57
N ILE A 380 -23.42 -7.58 -6.88
CA ILE A 380 -23.07 -6.34 -7.59
C ILE A 380 -23.62 -6.37 -9.03
N SER A 381 -23.54 -7.51 -9.71
CA SER A 381 -24.12 -7.70 -11.04
C SER A 381 -25.63 -7.48 -11.01
N GLY A 382 -26.34 -8.12 -10.09
CA GLY A 382 -27.79 -7.97 -9.92
C GLY A 382 -28.22 -6.55 -9.62
N LEU A 383 -27.49 -5.82 -8.74
CA LEU A 383 -27.75 -4.41 -8.45
C LEU A 383 -27.56 -3.48 -9.67
N SER A 384 -26.75 -3.93 -10.65
CA SER A 384 -26.53 -3.22 -11.91
C SER A 384 -27.48 -3.65 -13.03
N GLY A 385 -28.41 -4.57 -12.76
CA GLY A 385 -29.28 -5.16 -13.80
C GLY A 385 -28.53 -6.12 -14.75
N GLY A 386 -27.38 -6.63 -14.32
CA GLY A 386 -26.57 -7.59 -15.08
C GLY A 386 -27.01 -9.06 -14.88
N PRO A 387 -26.34 -10.01 -15.52
CA PRO A 387 -26.64 -11.44 -15.38
C PRO A 387 -26.32 -11.95 -13.98
N SER A 388 -26.97 -13.06 -13.58
CA SER A 388 -26.53 -13.80 -12.41
C SER A 388 -25.18 -14.46 -12.68
N ILE A 389 -24.34 -14.50 -11.65
CA ILE A 389 -22.96 -15.02 -11.71
C ILE A 389 -22.83 -16.14 -10.67
N GLY A 390 -22.55 -17.34 -11.14
CA GLY A 390 -22.41 -18.53 -10.32
C GLY A 390 -21.04 -19.20 -10.39
N ALA A 391 -20.88 -20.26 -9.65
CA ALA A 391 -19.66 -21.07 -9.69
C ALA A 391 -19.36 -21.65 -11.08
N GLU A 392 -20.39 -21.90 -11.89
CA GLU A 392 -20.30 -22.38 -13.27
C GLU A 392 -19.68 -21.39 -14.23
N ASP A 393 -19.65 -20.10 -13.88
CA ASP A 393 -19.02 -19.05 -14.67
C ASP A 393 -17.51 -18.92 -14.37
N VAL A 394 -17.03 -19.56 -13.30
CA VAL A 394 -15.62 -19.50 -12.88
C VAL A 394 -14.80 -20.54 -13.63
N ILE A 395 -13.86 -20.07 -14.45
CA ILE A 395 -12.91 -20.93 -15.17
C ILE A 395 -11.74 -21.32 -14.27
N ASP A 396 -11.26 -20.36 -13.47
CA ASP A 396 -10.12 -20.53 -12.57
C ASP A 396 -10.17 -19.49 -11.45
N ALA A 397 -9.63 -19.83 -10.29
CA ALA A 397 -9.57 -18.96 -9.14
C ALA A 397 -8.28 -19.15 -8.35
N VAL A 398 -7.69 -18.04 -7.88
CA VAL A 398 -6.48 -18.07 -7.06
C VAL A 398 -6.66 -17.18 -5.85
N VAL A 399 -6.35 -17.71 -4.67
CA VAL A 399 -6.32 -16.94 -3.42
C VAL A 399 -4.89 -16.57 -3.08
N GLN A 400 -4.66 -15.27 -2.88
CA GLN A 400 -3.40 -14.75 -2.37
C GLN A 400 -3.64 -14.14 -0.99
N ARG A 401 -2.90 -14.63 0.00
CA ARG A 401 -2.93 -14.08 1.36
C ARG A 401 -1.64 -13.34 1.69
N TRP A 402 -1.80 -12.30 2.46
CA TRP A 402 -0.75 -11.50 3.04
C TRP A 402 -1.00 -11.39 4.55
N PRO A 403 -0.64 -12.42 5.36
CA PRO A 403 -0.80 -12.36 6.82
C PRO A 403 -0.04 -11.17 7.43
N VAL A 404 1.10 -10.85 6.85
CA VAL A 404 1.90 -9.66 7.13
C VAL A 404 1.81 -8.72 5.92
N GLY A 405 0.71 -8.00 5.82
CA GLY A 405 0.39 -7.15 4.68
C GLY A 405 0.82 -5.70 4.89
N LEU A 406 -0.07 -4.87 5.40
CA LEU A 406 0.12 -3.43 5.47
C LEU A 406 0.27 -2.95 6.92
N PRO A 407 1.21 -2.01 7.19
CA PRO A 407 1.36 -1.41 8.51
C PRO A 407 0.15 -0.53 8.85
N ARG A 408 -0.33 -0.62 10.09
CA ARG A 408 -1.30 0.30 10.65
C ARG A 408 -0.63 1.63 10.97
N TYR A 409 -1.13 2.69 10.39
CA TYR A 409 -0.72 4.06 10.69
C TYR A 409 -1.61 4.65 11.79
N ALA A 410 -1.53 4.09 13.00
CA ALA A 410 -2.29 4.55 14.15
C ALA A 410 -1.93 5.99 14.56
N PRO A 411 -2.77 6.68 15.33
CA PRO A 411 -2.34 7.91 16.02
C PRO A 411 -1.03 7.68 16.77
N GLY A 412 -0.07 8.61 16.64
CA GLY A 412 1.28 8.47 17.20
C GLY A 412 2.25 7.61 16.38
N HIS A 413 1.88 7.16 15.19
CA HIS A 413 2.77 6.36 14.33
C HIS A 413 4.08 7.10 13.99
N LEU A 414 4.03 8.42 13.79
CA LEU A 414 5.23 9.22 13.50
C LEU A 414 6.24 9.23 14.65
N ASP A 415 5.79 9.07 15.90
CA ASP A 415 6.69 8.94 17.07
C ASP A 415 7.46 7.61 17.02
N ILE A 416 6.82 6.55 16.51
CA ILE A 416 7.51 5.28 16.27
C ILE A 416 8.60 5.45 15.21
N VAL A 417 8.26 6.10 14.10
CA VAL A 417 9.22 6.38 13.02
C VAL A 417 10.39 7.24 13.51
N ALA A 418 10.11 8.26 14.33
CA ALA A 418 11.12 9.10 14.95
C ALA A 418 12.02 8.31 15.92
N ALA A 419 11.45 7.41 16.74
CA ALA A 419 12.22 6.55 17.63
C ALA A 419 13.12 5.58 16.86
N VAL A 420 12.66 5.00 15.76
CA VAL A 420 13.48 4.18 14.85
C VAL A 420 14.64 4.99 14.28
N ALA A 421 14.39 6.22 13.83
CA ALA A 421 15.42 7.08 13.27
C ALA A 421 16.47 7.49 14.32
N ALA A 422 16.04 7.80 15.55
CA ALA A 422 16.93 8.19 16.66
C ALA A 422 17.79 7.02 17.17
N GLY A 423 17.23 5.80 17.22
CA GLY A 423 17.93 4.59 17.66
C GLY A 423 18.80 3.91 16.60
N ARG A 424 18.81 4.42 15.37
CA ARG A 424 19.53 3.82 14.23
C ARG A 424 21.05 3.96 14.40
N PRO A 425 21.83 2.87 14.48
CA PRO A 425 23.29 2.94 14.42
C PRO A 425 23.78 3.28 13.02
N ARG A 426 25.02 3.73 12.95
CA ARG A 426 25.71 3.99 11.69
C ARG A 426 25.86 2.70 10.85
N GLY A 427 25.74 2.84 9.52
CA GLY A 427 25.79 1.72 8.58
C GLY A 427 24.54 0.85 8.54
N LEU A 428 23.49 1.19 9.30
CA LEU A 428 22.18 0.55 9.23
C LEU A 428 21.16 1.56 8.73
N ALA A 429 20.31 1.20 7.76
CA ALA A 429 19.13 2.00 7.44
C ALA A 429 17.92 1.09 7.18
N LEU A 430 16.72 1.65 7.37
CA LEU A 430 15.46 0.94 7.24
C LEU A 430 14.59 1.62 6.19
N CYS A 431 14.00 0.82 5.30
CA CYS A 431 13.01 1.29 4.33
C CYS A 431 11.88 0.28 4.15
N GLY A 432 10.77 0.74 3.61
CA GLY A 432 9.55 -0.05 3.47
C GLY A 432 8.30 0.79 3.73
N SER A 433 7.16 0.12 3.64
CA SER A 433 5.85 0.75 3.79
C SER A 433 5.52 1.23 5.22
N ALA A 434 6.33 0.89 6.22
CA ALA A 434 6.09 1.25 7.63
C ALA A 434 6.55 2.68 8.00
N TYR A 435 7.14 3.45 7.08
CA TYR A 435 7.80 4.72 7.44
C TYR A 435 7.13 5.94 6.83
N ASP A 436 7.13 6.08 5.49
CA ASP A 436 6.75 7.32 4.80
C ASP A 436 5.50 7.16 3.91
N GLY A 437 4.81 6.04 4.00
CA GLY A 437 3.61 5.70 3.22
C GLY A 437 3.63 4.28 2.66
N VAL A 438 2.44 3.74 2.45
CA VAL A 438 2.27 2.33 2.01
C VAL A 438 2.35 2.15 0.49
N GLY A 439 2.21 3.21 -0.31
CA GLY A 439 2.20 3.12 -1.77
C GLY A 439 3.59 3.00 -2.39
N VAL A 440 3.66 2.43 -3.60
CA VAL A 440 4.92 2.25 -4.36
C VAL A 440 5.77 3.53 -4.43
N PRO A 441 5.22 4.72 -4.77
CA PRO A 441 6.03 5.95 -4.79
C PRO A 441 6.65 6.30 -3.43
N ALA A 442 5.95 6.06 -2.34
CA ALA A 442 6.47 6.32 -0.99
C ALA A 442 7.60 5.35 -0.63
N CYS A 443 7.46 4.07 -1.00
CA CYS A 443 8.51 3.06 -0.82
C CYS A 443 9.77 3.39 -1.63
N VAL A 444 9.61 3.88 -2.86
CA VAL A 444 10.74 4.37 -3.70
C VAL A 444 11.46 5.52 -3.02
N LYS A 445 10.72 6.58 -2.62
CA LYS A 445 11.28 7.73 -1.93
C LYS A 445 12.03 7.35 -0.65
N ARG A 446 11.45 6.45 0.14
CA ARG A 446 12.07 5.99 1.39
C ARG A 446 13.36 5.21 1.11
N ALA A 447 13.40 4.38 0.07
CA ALA A 447 14.59 3.66 -0.32
C ALA A 447 15.72 4.61 -0.78
N ASP A 448 15.40 5.66 -1.55
CA ASP A 448 16.35 6.72 -1.93
C ASP A 448 16.98 7.36 -0.69
N GLY A 449 16.16 7.72 0.31
CA GLY A 449 16.63 8.30 1.57
C GLY A 449 17.48 7.35 2.40
N ALA A 450 17.10 6.06 2.48
CA ALA A 450 17.84 5.05 3.22
C ALA A 450 19.23 4.78 2.61
N VAL A 451 19.31 4.74 1.28
CA VAL A 451 20.60 4.60 0.58
C VAL A 451 21.49 5.83 0.80
N ALA A 452 20.93 7.04 0.70
CA ALA A 452 21.68 8.26 0.97
C ALA A 452 22.27 8.27 2.40
N GLN A 453 21.54 7.75 3.38
CA GLN A 453 22.03 7.62 4.76
C GLN A 453 23.23 6.69 4.85
N ILE A 454 23.15 5.46 4.32
CA ILE A 454 24.30 4.52 4.40
C ILE A 454 25.51 5.00 3.61
N VAL A 455 25.32 5.64 2.46
CA VAL A 455 26.41 6.22 1.68
C VAL A 455 27.12 7.32 2.48
N GLY A 456 26.37 8.20 3.14
CA GLY A 456 26.91 9.21 4.04
C GLY A 456 27.66 8.58 5.23
N ASP A 457 27.09 7.52 5.81
CA ASP A 457 27.72 6.76 6.88
C ASP A 457 29.06 6.13 6.46
N LEU A 458 29.13 5.55 5.26
CA LEU A 458 30.33 4.94 4.71
C LEU A 458 31.42 5.99 4.41
N ALA A 459 31.05 7.12 3.77
CA ALA A 459 31.98 8.19 3.43
C ALA A 459 32.66 8.82 4.66
N ALA A 460 31.99 8.87 5.80
CA ALA A 460 32.55 9.43 7.03
C ALA A 460 33.48 8.45 7.81
N THR A 461 33.73 7.23 7.28
CA THR A 461 34.68 6.22 7.84
C THR A 461 35.98 6.10 7.05
N GLY A 462 36.04 6.64 5.84
CA GLY A 462 37.24 6.68 4.99
C GLY A 462 37.97 8.01 5.17
#